data_c863bb9f89ec463989378cd7a3e4e4e9
#
_entry.id   c863bb9f89ec463989378cd7a3e4e4e9
#
_cell.length_a   1.000
_cell.length_b   1.000
_cell.length_c   1.000
_cell.angle_alpha   90.00
_cell.angle_beta   90.00
_cell.angle_gamma   90.00
#
_symmetry.space_group_name_H-M   'P 1'
#
loop_
_entity.id
_entity.type
_entity.pdbx_description
1 polymer ?
#
loop_
_entity_poly.entity_id
_entity_poly.type
_entity_poly.pdbx_seq_one_letter_code
_entity_poly.pdbx_strand_id
1 'polypeptide(L)'
;MQWARALPIIKEGYDMMQRASVVVTSVFPPHTNEELVMQQILTQEQRDAIEAYQPAADINHWVFDASGRCINELLTPPPYYLSGLEIPRLKDKIEQGGTKVILVAGGSPAYIPAIRAVLRAELANILVTDHVTAQLLLRDA
;
A
#
# COMPACT_ATOMS: atom_id res chain seq x y z
N MET A 1 -15.97 -4.72 11.33
CA MET A 1 -14.58 -4.62 11.79
C MET A 1 -14.34 -3.65 12.95
N GLN A 2 -15.15 -2.61 13.16
CA GLN A 2 -15.01 -1.71 14.32
C GLN A 2 -15.03 -2.46 15.67
N TRP A 3 -15.83 -3.50 15.81
CA TRP A 3 -15.89 -4.32 17.02
C TRP A 3 -14.56 -5.03 17.34
N ALA A 4 -13.83 -5.52 16.32
CA ALA A 4 -12.54 -6.20 16.55
C ALA A 4 -11.48 -5.22 17.06
N ARG A 5 -11.46 -3.97 16.55
CA ARG A 5 -10.58 -2.91 17.04
C ARG A 5 -10.91 -2.44 18.47
N ALA A 6 -12.12 -2.73 18.96
CA ALA A 6 -12.51 -2.43 20.33
C ALA A 6 -12.01 -3.44 21.36
N LEU A 7 -11.54 -4.62 20.92
CA LEU A 7 -10.92 -5.61 21.82
C LEU A 7 -9.60 -5.05 22.38
N PRO A 8 -9.38 -5.09 23.71
CA PRO A 8 -8.23 -4.42 24.33
C PRO A 8 -6.88 -4.78 23.72
N ILE A 9 -6.63 -6.08 23.48
CA ILE A 9 -5.37 -6.56 22.92
C ILE A 9 -5.13 -6.07 21.48
N ILE A 10 -6.19 -6.00 20.68
CA ILE A 10 -6.12 -5.53 19.29
C ILE A 10 -5.95 -4.00 19.28
N LYS A 11 -6.66 -3.32 20.16
CA LYS A 11 -6.58 -1.87 20.30
C LYS A 11 -5.18 -1.42 20.69
N GLU A 12 -4.53 -2.09 21.65
CA GLU A 12 -3.17 -1.75 22.07
C GLU A 12 -2.17 -1.87 20.91
N GLY A 13 -2.20 -2.99 20.17
CA GLY A 13 -1.36 -3.20 19.00
C GLY A 13 -1.61 -2.17 17.89
N TYR A 14 -2.88 -1.84 17.64
CA TYR A 14 -3.26 -0.81 16.67
C TYR A 14 -2.76 0.57 17.09
N ASP A 15 -2.95 0.95 18.36
CA ASP A 15 -2.48 2.22 18.91
C ASP A 15 -0.94 2.33 18.86
N MET A 16 -0.20 1.22 19.05
CA MET A 16 1.24 1.17 18.87
C MET A 16 1.63 1.45 17.41
N MET A 17 1.00 0.77 16.45
CA MET A 17 1.25 1.01 15.01
C MET A 17 0.96 2.46 14.62
N GLN A 18 -0.11 3.05 15.17
CA GLN A 18 -0.43 4.45 14.89
C GLN A 18 0.59 5.46 15.44
N ARG A 19 1.32 5.10 16.50
CA ARG A 19 2.37 5.94 17.11
C ARG A 19 3.77 5.69 16.54
N ALA A 20 3.91 4.76 15.59
CA ALA A 20 5.21 4.47 14.98
C ALA A 20 5.81 5.72 14.33
N SER A 21 7.02 6.09 14.73
CA SER A 21 7.81 7.16 14.12
C SER A 21 8.67 6.68 12.94
N VAL A 22 8.83 5.36 12.80
CA VAL A 22 9.52 4.72 11.68
C VAL A 22 8.65 3.59 11.16
N VAL A 23 8.37 3.60 9.87
CA VAL A 23 7.66 2.53 9.17
C VAL A 23 8.58 2.02 8.07
N VAL A 24 8.82 0.71 8.03
CA VAL A 24 9.54 0.07 6.93
C VAL A 24 8.55 -0.81 6.18
N THR A 25 8.45 -0.62 4.89
CA THR A 25 7.53 -1.37 4.03
C THR A 25 8.16 -1.69 2.68
N SER A 26 7.53 -2.57 1.94
CA SER A 26 7.82 -2.86 0.54
C SER A 26 6.58 -2.64 -0.31
N VAL A 27 6.74 -2.66 -1.62
CA VAL A 27 5.65 -2.61 -2.59
C VAL A 27 5.76 -3.80 -3.54
N PHE A 28 4.63 -4.28 -3.99
CA PHE A 28 4.54 -5.35 -4.98
C PHE A 28 3.76 -4.89 -6.21
N PRO A 29 4.04 -5.46 -7.40
CA PRO A 29 3.10 -5.42 -8.51
C PRO A 29 1.76 -6.04 -8.07
N PRO A 30 0.61 -5.63 -8.64
CA PRO A 30 -0.73 -5.96 -8.12
C PRO A 30 -1.20 -7.41 -8.39
N HIS A 31 -0.30 -8.38 -8.34
CA HIS A 31 -0.63 -9.82 -8.52
C HIS A 31 -1.21 -10.47 -7.26
N THR A 32 -1.12 -9.81 -6.10
CA THR A 32 -1.60 -10.33 -4.82
C THR A 32 -3.12 -10.54 -4.77
N ASN A 33 -3.88 -9.89 -5.63
CA ASN A 33 -5.32 -10.06 -5.70
C ASN A 33 -5.74 -11.49 -6.14
N GLU A 34 -4.92 -12.20 -6.92
CA GLU A 34 -5.20 -13.59 -7.29
C GLU A 34 -5.18 -14.51 -6.07
N GLU A 35 -4.22 -14.32 -5.19
CA GLU A 35 -4.12 -15.08 -3.95
C GLU A 35 -5.34 -14.87 -3.05
N LEU A 36 -5.82 -13.64 -2.93
CA LEU A 36 -7.01 -13.33 -2.15
C LEU A 36 -8.27 -14.00 -2.70
N VAL A 37 -8.40 -14.12 -4.02
CA VAL A 37 -9.51 -14.87 -4.65
C VAL A 37 -9.37 -16.37 -4.37
N MET A 38 -8.17 -16.93 -4.53
CA MET A 38 -7.91 -18.34 -4.24
C MET A 38 -8.18 -18.70 -2.78
N GLN A 39 -7.90 -17.80 -1.85
CA GLN A 39 -8.19 -17.96 -0.42
C GLN A 39 -9.64 -17.61 -0.05
N GLN A 40 -10.51 -17.31 -1.02
CA GLN A 40 -11.91 -16.92 -0.83
C GLN A 40 -12.10 -15.66 0.05
N ILE A 41 -11.10 -14.81 0.12
CA ILE A 41 -11.17 -13.49 0.80
C ILE A 41 -11.85 -12.47 -0.12
N LEU A 42 -11.59 -12.56 -1.42
CA LEU A 42 -12.25 -11.78 -2.48
C LEU A 42 -13.16 -12.68 -3.33
N THR A 43 -14.30 -12.16 -3.73
CA THR A 43 -15.06 -12.75 -4.84
C THR A 43 -14.45 -12.33 -6.18
N GLN A 44 -14.76 -13.07 -7.24
CA GLN A 44 -14.33 -12.69 -8.59
C GLN A 44 -14.85 -11.30 -8.98
N GLU A 45 -16.10 -10.97 -8.63
CA GLU A 45 -16.71 -9.66 -8.89
C GLU A 45 -15.94 -8.52 -8.20
N GLN A 46 -15.52 -8.72 -6.93
CA GLN A 46 -14.72 -7.74 -6.21
C GLN A 46 -13.34 -7.56 -6.84
N ARG A 47 -12.71 -8.65 -7.30
CA ARG A 47 -11.46 -8.60 -8.05
C ARG A 47 -11.64 -7.78 -9.34
N ASP A 48 -12.66 -8.10 -10.14
CA ASP A 48 -12.94 -7.43 -11.42
C ASP A 48 -13.17 -5.92 -11.19
N ALA A 49 -13.83 -5.55 -10.09
CA ALA A 49 -14.03 -4.17 -9.69
C ALA A 49 -12.70 -3.45 -9.38
N ILE A 50 -11.74 -4.13 -8.74
CA ILE A 50 -10.39 -3.58 -8.50
C ILE A 50 -9.63 -3.43 -9.83
N GLU A 51 -9.66 -4.46 -10.68
CA GLU A 51 -8.95 -4.48 -11.97
C GLU A 51 -9.44 -3.38 -12.92
N ALA A 52 -10.71 -3.00 -12.85
CA ALA A 52 -11.28 -1.90 -13.64
C ALA A 52 -10.58 -0.55 -13.39
N TYR A 53 -9.92 -0.37 -12.24
CA TYR A 53 -9.12 0.82 -11.90
C TYR A 53 -7.66 0.71 -12.33
N GLN A 54 -7.26 -0.36 -13.03
CA GLN A 54 -5.89 -0.58 -13.51
C GLN A 54 -4.84 -0.47 -12.40
N PRO A 55 -4.86 -1.37 -11.42
CA PRO A 55 -3.96 -1.35 -10.29
C PRO A 55 -2.49 -1.38 -10.74
N ALA A 56 -1.65 -0.60 -10.09
CA ALA A 56 -0.21 -0.49 -10.37
C ALA A 56 0.67 -0.88 -9.19
N ALA A 57 0.17 -0.79 -7.96
CA ALA A 57 0.91 -1.10 -6.75
C ALA A 57 0.04 -1.74 -5.68
N ASP A 58 0.66 -2.60 -4.87
CA ASP A 58 0.08 -3.19 -3.67
C ASP A 58 1.05 -3.02 -2.49
N ILE A 59 0.57 -2.46 -1.38
CA ILE A 59 1.26 -2.42 -0.10
C ILE A 59 0.34 -3.01 0.96
N ASN A 60 0.65 -4.20 1.45
CA ASN A 60 -0.14 -4.88 2.48
C ASN A 60 -1.64 -4.94 2.15
N HIS A 61 -1.97 -5.27 0.89
CA HIS A 61 -3.31 -5.33 0.32
C HIS A 61 -4.04 -3.97 0.20
N TRP A 62 -3.34 -2.86 0.41
CA TRP A 62 -3.77 -1.56 -0.05
C TRP A 62 -3.32 -1.37 -1.50
N VAL A 63 -4.27 -1.27 -2.40
CA VAL A 63 -4.04 -1.25 -3.85
C VAL A 63 -4.12 0.18 -4.37
N PHE A 64 -3.18 0.55 -5.23
CA PHE A 64 -3.07 1.89 -5.79
C PHE A 64 -2.99 1.84 -7.31
N ASP A 65 -3.60 2.80 -7.97
CA ASP A 65 -3.42 3.00 -9.41
C ASP A 65 -2.09 3.71 -9.75
N ALA A 66 -1.79 3.84 -11.04
CA ALA A 66 -0.55 4.47 -11.50
C ALA A 66 -0.44 5.96 -11.14
N SER A 67 -1.54 6.62 -10.79
CA SER A 67 -1.55 8.02 -10.31
C SER A 67 -1.32 8.14 -8.80
N GLY A 68 -1.33 7.02 -8.07
CA GLY A 68 -1.18 6.96 -6.62
C GLY A 68 -2.49 7.06 -5.84
N ARG A 69 -3.65 6.93 -6.51
CA ARG A 69 -4.95 6.90 -5.81
C ARG A 69 -5.20 5.53 -5.20
N CYS A 70 -5.68 5.49 -3.97
CA CYS A 70 -6.02 4.24 -3.28
C CYS A 70 -7.34 3.66 -3.81
N ILE A 71 -7.28 2.53 -4.51
CA ILE A 71 -8.44 1.86 -5.10
C ILE A 71 -9.39 1.35 -4.03
N ASN A 72 -8.88 0.86 -2.89
CA ASN A 72 -9.72 0.39 -1.79
C ASN A 72 -10.65 1.49 -1.24
N GLU A 73 -10.25 2.76 -1.29
CA GLU A 73 -11.06 3.90 -0.85
C GLU A 73 -12.04 4.40 -1.93
N LEU A 74 -11.80 4.09 -3.20
CA LEU A 74 -12.69 4.46 -4.31
C LEU A 74 -13.89 3.52 -4.45
N LEU A 75 -13.77 2.28 -3.99
CA LEU A 75 -14.82 1.28 -4.06
C LEU A 75 -15.79 1.38 -2.89
N THR A 76 -17.09 1.35 -3.19
CA THR A 76 -18.16 1.40 -2.18
C THR A 76 -19.16 0.27 -2.43
N PRO A 77 -19.31 -0.71 -1.53
CA PRO A 77 -18.52 -0.89 -0.32
C PRO A 77 -17.04 -1.25 -0.60
N PRO A 78 -16.12 -1.07 0.37
CA PRO A 78 -14.74 -1.54 0.22
C PRO A 78 -14.71 -3.04 -0.08
N PRO A 79 -13.80 -3.51 -0.95
CA PRO A 79 -13.77 -4.93 -1.35
C PRO A 79 -13.43 -5.87 -0.19
N TYR A 80 -12.67 -5.38 0.77
CA TYR A 80 -12.29 -6.07 2.01
C TYR A 80 -11.87 -5.06 3.08
N TYR A 81 -11.66 -5.54 4.29
CA TYR A 81 -11.20 -4.72 5.42
C TYR A 81 -9.84 -5.20 5.90
N LEU A 82 -8.94 -4.27 6.14
CA LEU A 82 -7.60 -4.51 6.63
C LEU A 82 -7.49 -4.13 8.10
N SER A 83 -6.86 -4.99 8.91
CA SER A 83 -6.68 -4.77 10.35
C SER A 83 -5.35 -4.10 10.70
N GLY A 84 -4.45 -3.99 9.74
CA GLY A 84 -3.11 -3.43 9.92
C GLY A 84 -3.05 -1.90 9.90
N LEU A 85 -1.85 -1.38 9.68
CA LEU A 85 -1.62 0.04 9.48
C LEU A 85 -2.39 0.55 8.26
N GLU A 86 -3.05 1.68 8.41
CA GLU A 86 -3.77 2.33 7.30
C GLU A 86 -2.75 3.02 6.38
N ILE A 87 -2.28 2.29 5.37
CA ILE A 87 -1.24 2.75 4.43
C ILE A 87 -1.59 4.09 3.78
N PRO A 88 -2.84 4.37 3.34
CA PRO A 88 -3.19 5.67 2.76
C PRO A 88 -2.95 6.86 3.72
N ARG A 89 -2.96 6.62 5.04
CA ARG A 89 -2.73 7.66 6.05
C ARG A 89 -1.24 7.96 6.31
N LEU A 90 -0.33 7.23 5.68
CA LEU A 90 1.12 7.50 5.81
C LEU A 90 1.49 8.87 5.26
N LYS A 91 0.84 9.33 4.21
CA LYS A 91 1.03 10.69 3.69
C LYS A 91 0.79 11.74 4.77
N ASP A 92 -0.37 11.69 5.43
CA ASP A 92 -0.72 12.65 6.50
C ASP A 92 0.32 12.63 7.64
N LYS A 93 0.83 11.43 8.00
CA LYS A 93 1.86 11.26 9.03
C LYS A 93 3.20 11.85 8.62
N ILE A 94 3.57 11.74 7.35
CA ILE A 94 4.80 12.34 6.80
C ILE A 94 4.68 13.86 6.82
N GLU A 95 3.57 14.41 6.36
CA GLU A 95 3.30 15.86 6.31
C GLU A 95 3.30 16.50 7.71
N GLN A 96 2.80 15.79 8.71
CA GLN A 96 2.83 16.24 10.12
C GLN A 96 4.23 16.24 10.74
N GLY A 97 5.24 15.70 10.04
CA GLY A 97 6.64 15.88 10.40
C GLY A 97 7.15 15.00 11.54
N GLY A 98 6.59 13.82 11.76
CA GLY A 98 7.05 12.92 12.84
C GLY A 98 7.42 11.51 12.39
N THR A 99 7.07 11.14 11.15
CA THR A 99 7.19 9.76 10.70
C THR A 99 8.13 9.64 9.50
N LYS A 100 9.09 8.71 9.61
CA LYS A 100 9.93 8.26 8.51
C LYS A 100 9.32 7.01 7.92
N VAL A 101 8.93 7.06 6.65
CA VAL A 101 8.44 5.89 5.91
C VAL A 101 9.48 5.47 4.90
N ILE A 102 10.06 4.30 5.13
CA ILE A 102 11.13 3.72 4.34
C ILE A 102 10.52 2.67 3.42
N LEU A 103 10.50 2.96 2.13
CA LEU A 103 10.13 2.00 1.10
C LEU A 103 11.38 1.25 0.67
N VAL A 104 11.39 -0.07 0.86
CA VAL A 104 12.47 -0.95 0.38
C VAL A 104 11.93 -1.71 -0.85
N ALA A 105 12.41 -1.35 -2.03
CA ALA A 105 11.88 -1.93 -3.27
C ALA A 105 12.92 -1.87 -4.39
N GLY A 106 12.93 -2.89 -5.27
CA GLY A 106 13.85 -2.97 -6.41
C GLY A 106 14.01 -4.39 -6.91
N GLY A 107 15.13 -4.67 -7.57
CA GLY A 107 15.54 -6.02 -8.02
C GLY A 107 14.94 -6.47 -9.36
N SER A 108 13.89 -5.81 -9.87
CA SER A 108 13.32 -6.13 -11.19
C SER A 108 12.65 -4.92 -11.81
N PRO A 109 12.76 -4.71 -13.14
CA PRO A 109 12.02 -3.66 -13.86
C PRO A 109 10.50 -3.73 -13.67
N ALA A 110 9.94 -4.91 -13.37
CA ALA A 110 8.51 -5.09 -13.11
C ALA A 110 8.01 -4.30 -11.89
N TYR A 111 8.90 -3.92 -10.96
CA TYR A 111 8.55 -3.11 -9.79
C TYR A 111 8.49 -1.61 -10.07
N ILE A 112 9.03 -1.12 -11.19
CA ILE A 112 9.11 0.31 -11.49
C ILE A 112 7.74 0.99 -11.45
N PRO A 113 6.67 0.47 -12.11
CA PRO A 113 5.34 1.08 -12.04
C PRO A 113 4.80 1.15 -10.60
N ALA A 114 5.01 0.10 -9.81
CA ALA A 114 4.56 0.04 -8.43
C ALA A 114 5.30 1.04 -7.53
N ILE A 115 6.62 1.14 -7.67
CA ILE A 115 7.43 2.13 -6.93
C ILE A 115 6.97 3.55 -7.27
N ARG A 116 6.75 3.85 -8.57
CA ARG A 116 6.27 5.16 -9.01
C ARG A 116 4.91 5.51 -8.44
N ALA A 117 3.97 4.56 -8.41
CA ALA A 117 2.65 4.77 -7.84
C ALA A 117 2.73 5.15 -6.36
N VAL A 118 3.57 4.47 -5.57
CA VAL A 118 3.78 4.74 -4.14
C VAL A 118 4.41 6.12 -3.91
N LEU A 119 5.41 6.49 -4.74
CA LEU A 119 6.06 7.81 -4.65
C LEU A 119 5.09 8.93 -5.03
N ARG A 120 4.25 8.74 -6.06
CA ARG A 120 3.20 9.70 -6.44
C ARG A 120 2.11 9.84 -5.38
N ALA A 121 1.82 8.76 -4.68
CA ALA A 121 0.90 8.77 -3.54
C ALA A 121 1.49 9.42 -2.28
N GLU A 122 2.79 9.81 -2.32
CA GLU A 122 3.53 10.40 -1.18
C GLU A 122 3.52 9.53 0.08
N LEU A 123 3.47 8.20 -0.10
CA LEU A 123 3.39 7.23 0.99
C LEU A 123 4.75 6.90 1.61
N ALA A 124 5.85 7.36 1.02
CA ALA A 124 7.20 7.17 1.52
C ALA A 124 8.04 8.43 1.31
N ASN A 125 8.86 8.76 2.30
CA ASN A 125 9.82 9.86 2.22
C ASN A 125 11.28 9.39 2.18
N ILE A 126 11.51 8.08 2.22
CA ILE A 126 12.83 7.44 2.04
C ILE A 126 12.63 6.24 1.12
N LEU A 127 13.42 6.17 0.04
CA LEU A 127 13.49 5.00 -0.84
C LEU A 127 14.84 4.32 -0.68
N VAL A 128 14.82 3.04 -0.36
CA VAL A 128 15.99 2.16 -0.38
C VAL A 128 15.84 1.23 -1.57
N THR A 129 16.76 1.34 -2.54
CA THR A 129 16.68 0.59 -3.78
C THR A 129 18.07 0.29 -4.35
N ASP A 130 18.14 -0.58 -5.34
CA ASP A 130 19.38 -0.84 -6.08
C ASP A 130 19.63 0.23 -7.16
N HIS A 131 20.88 0.31 -7.63
CA HIS A 131 21.31 1.35 -8.58
C HIS A 131 20.61 1.23 -9.96
N VAL A 132 20.26 0.02 -10.41
CA VAL A 132 19.58 -0.19 -11.68
C VAL A 132 18.15 0.34 -11.60
N THR A 133 17.44 -0.01 -10.54
CA THR A 133 16.11 0.51 -10.25
C THR A 133 16.12 2.04 -10.14
N ALA A 134 17.09 2.61 -9.42
CA ALA A 134 17.23 4.06 -9.29
C ALA A 134 17.42 4.74 -10.66
N GLN A 135 18.28 4.18 -11.53
CA GLN A 135 18.47 4.70 -12.89
C GLN A 135 17.19 4.66 -13.74
N LEU A 136 16.41 3.55 -13.64
CA LEU A 136 15.16 3.41 -14.37
C LEU A 136 14.08 4.38 -13.87
N LEU A 137 14.04 4.66 -12.58
CA LEU A 137 13.12 5.64 -12.01
C LEU A 137 13.41 7.06 -12.49
N LEU A 138 14.70 7.41 -12.67
CA LEU A 138 15.14 8.74 -13.09
C LEU A 138 15.01 9.00 -14.60
N ARG A 139 14.96 7.96 -15.44
CA ARG A 139 14.90 8.12 -16.91
C ARG A 139 13.59 8.70 -17.42
N ASP A 140 12.50 8.49 -16.69
CA ASP A 140 11.16 8.87 -17.09
C ASP A 140 10.49 9.77 -16.00
N ALA A 141 11.30 10.48 -15.22
CA ALA A 141 10.84 11.43 -14.21
C ALA A 141 10.54 12.81 -14.81
#